data_8b7349be393711896e8b2c76165d8703
#
_entry.id   8b7349be393711896e8b2c76165d8703
#
_cell.length_a   1.000
_cell.length_b   1.000
_cell.length_c   1.000
_cell.angle_alpha   90.00
_cell.angle_beta   90.00
_cell.angle_gamma   90.00
#
_symmetry.space_group_name_H-M   'P 1'
#
loop_
_entity.id
_entity.type
_entity.pdbx_description
1 polymer ?
#
loop_
_entity_poly.entity_id
_entity_poly.type
_entity_poly.pdbx_seq_one_letter_code
_entity_poly.pdbx_strand_id
1 'polypeptide(L)'
;SSLVGSEMCIRDSTNTIGLGDTSGLYHGTQQINQGQMDRWNIVSTLNYLPHDRETDIVHAKAVGYDGAEGRDKIAAMVRVADLTRASFINGDISTVMSPRTVLTWAENATIFGDIGFAFQVTFLNKCDELERPTVAEFYQRCLGEDLPQTAVSVLAGS
;
A
#
# COMPACT_ATOMS: atom_id res chain seq x y z
N SER A 1 -0.59 -28.96 40.10
CA SER A 1 -0.78 -27.62 39.53
C SER A 1 -1.33 -27.77 38.12
N SER A 2 -2.64 -27.66 38.02
CA SER A 2 -3.38 -27.69 36.79
C SER A 2 -3.16 -26.35 36.08
N LEU A 3 -2.32 -26.34 35.08
CA LEU A 3 -2.34 -25.28 34.06
C LEU A 3 -3.54 -25.55 33.16
N VAL A 4 -4.69 -25.03 33.55
CA VAL A 4 -5.82 -24.88 32.66
C VAL A 4 -5.34 -23.94 31.55
N GLY A 5 -5.19 -24.49 30.35
CA GLY A 5 -4.72 -23.76 29.21
C GLY A 5 -5.65 -22.60 28.94
N SER A 6 -5.12 -21.37 29.08
CA SER A 6 -5.71 -20.23 28.41
C SER A 6 -5.67 -20.55 26.92
N GLU A 7 -6.85 -20.70 26.31
CA GLU A 7 -6.98 -20.78 24.87
C GLU A 7 -6.42 -19.47 24.28
N MET A 8 -5.16 -19.49 23.91
CA MET A 8 -4.50 -18.37 23.26
C MET A 8 -4.95 -18.38 21.82
N CYS A 9 -5.88 -17.49 21.48
CA CYS A 9 -6.26 -17.22 20.10
C CYS A 9 -5.05 -16.62 19.38
N ILE A 10 -4.33 -17.45 18.63
CA ILE A 10 -3.20 -17.01 17.81
C ILE A 10 -3.77 -16.56 16.47
N ARG A 11 -3.50 -15.28 16.13
CA ARG A 11 -3.78 -14.72 14.80
C ARG A 11 -2.48 -14.29 14.18
N ASP A 12 -2.27 -14.69 12.94
CA ASP A 12 -1.10 -14.28 12.17
C ASP A 12 -1.49 -13.98 10.73
N SER A 13 -0.64 -13.24 10.02
CA SER A 13 -0.81 -12.94 8.61
C SER A 13 0.52 -13.10 7.89
N THR A 14 0.47 -13.61 6.68
CA THR A 14 1.63 -13.84 5.84
C THR A 14 1.30 -13.53 4.38
N ASN A 15 2.33 -13.23 3.58
CA ASN A 15 2.18 -12.95 2.15
C ASN A 15 2.02 -14.23 1.31
N THR A 16 2.26 -15.40 1.89
CA THR A 16 2.09 -16.70 1.25
C THR A 16 1.34 -17.64 2.17
N ILE A 17 0.78 -18.71 1.62
CA ILE A 17 0.10 -19.76 2.38
C ILE A 17 1.05 -20.70 3.13
N GLY A 18 2.35 -20.37 3.18
CA GLY A 18 3.35 -21.19 3.87
C GLY A 18 3.91 -22.35 3.06
N LEU A 19 3.54 -22.50 1.79
CA LEU A 19 4.06 -23.53 0.88
C LEU A 19 5.24 -23.03 0.02
N GLY A 20 5.77 -21.86 0.33
CA GLY A 20 6.75 -21.14 -0.48
C GLY A 20 6.06 -20.24 -1.51
N ASP A 21 6.86 -19.43 -2.19
CA ASP A 21 6.36 -18.55 -3.25
C ASP A 21 6.58 -19.19 -4.61
N THR A 22 5.52 -19.77 -5.19
CA THR A 22 5.54 -20.33 -6.54
C THR A 22 5.38 -19.24 -7.62
N SER A 23 4.92 -18.04 -7.23
CA SER A 23 4.72 -16.92 -8.15
C SER A 23 5.99 -16.10 -8.39
N GLY A 24 6.98 -16.19 -7.50
CA GLY A 24 8.21 -15.39 -7.53
C GLY A 24 8.00 -13.92 -7.12
N LEU A 25 6.81 -13.54 -6.66
CA LEU A 25 6.47 -12.15 -6.26
C LEU A 25 6.96 -11.79 -4.86
N TYR A 26 7.13 -12.79 -3.98
CA TYR A 26 7.50 -12.61 -2.58
C TYR A 26 8.81 -13.32 -2.26
N HIS A 27 9.92 -12.75 -2.72
CA HIS A 27 11.25 -13.28 -2.46
C HIS A 27 11.57 -13.37 -0.97
N GLY A 28 12.27 -14.40 -0.56
CA GLY A 28 12.69 -14.61 0.83
C GLY A 28 11.67 -15.27 1.73
N THR A 29 10.50 -15.69 1.21
CA THR A 29 9.55 -16.49 1.98
C THR A 29 10.03 -17.93 2.09
N GLN A 30 9.98 -18.49 3.32
CA GLN A 30 10.35 -19.88 3.59
C GLN A 30 9.09 -20.73 3.73
N GLN A 31 9.22 -22.01 3.38
CA GLN A 31 8.16 -22.98 3.62
C GLN A 31 8.00 -23.23 5.12
N ILE A 32 6.76 -23.19 5.56
CA ILE A 32 6.39 -23.61 6.91
C ILE A 32 6.30 -25.15 6.94
N ASN A 33 6.84 -25.78 7.97
CA ASN A 33 6.76 -27.24 8.06
C ASN A 33 5.31 -27.70 8.32
N GLN A 34 4.99 -28.91 7.91
CA GLN A 34 3.65 -29.49 7.98
C GLN A 34 3.07 -29.48 9.40
N GLY A 35 3.89 -29.72 10.43
CA GLY A 35 3.43 -29.70 11.82
C GLY A 35 3.06 -28.30 12.33
N GLN A 36 3.60 -27.25 11.74
CA GLN A 36 3.19 -25.86 12.03
C GLN A 36 1.89 -25.52 11.29
N MET A 37 1.75 -25.97 10.04
CA MET A 37 0.52 -25.77 9.26
C MET A 37 -0.69 -26.43 9.94
N ASP A 38 -0.53 -27.61 10.51
CA ASP A 38 -1.59 -28.36 11.18
C ASP A 38 -2.15 -27.66 12.45
N ARG A 39 -1.43 -26.69 12.99
CA ARG A 39 -1.88 -25.90 14.14
C ARG A 39 -2.87 -24.79 13.78
N TRP A 40 -2.98 -24.44 12.49
CA TRP A 40 -3.90 -23.42 12.03
C TRP A 40 -5.25 -24.03 11.69
N ASN A 41 -6.24 -23.82 12.56
CA ASN A 41 -7.59 -24.34 12.37
C ASN A 41 -8.33 -23.67 11.21
N ILE A 42 -8.00 -22.40 10.91
CA ILE A 42 -8.62 -21.62 9.86
C ILE A 42 -7.53 -20.85 9.10
N VAL A 43 -7.46 -21.07 7.81
CA VAL A 43 -6.61 -20.29 6.88
C VAL A 43 -7.51 -19.67 5.83
N SER A 44 -7.44 -18.35 5.69
CA SER A 44 -8.22 -17.63 4.68
C SER A 44 -7.33 -16.67 3.91
N THR A 45 -7.61 -16.51 2.63
CA THR A 45 -6.94 -15.54 1.76
C THR A 45 -7.66 -14.21 1.84
N LEU A 46 -6.91 -13.14 2.08
CA LEU A 46 -7.39 -11.77 2.06
C LEU A 46 -6.86 -11.07 0.82
N ASN A 47 -7.76 -10.48 0.05
CA ASN A 47 -7.44 -9.62 -1.07
C ASN A 47 -7.53 -8.14 -0.69
N TYR A 48 -7.09 -7.25 -1.57
CA TYR A 48 -7.32 -5.82 -1.41
C TYR A 48 -8.82 -5.52 -1.36
N LEU A 49 -9.16 -4.48 -0.62
CA LEU A 49 -10.54 -4.01 -0.53
C LEU A 49 -11.00 -3.43 -1.88
N PRO A 50 -12.32 -3.45 -2.16
CA PRO A 50 -12.88 -2.68 -3.25
C PRO A 50 -12.53 -1.19 -3.11
N HIS A 51 -12.32 -0.51 -4.24
CA HIS A 51 -11.90 0.89 -4.32
C HIS A 51 -12.67 1.81 -3.37
N ASP A 52 -14.00 1.77 -3.41
CA ASP A 52 -14.85 2.63 -2.58
C ASP A 52 -14.68 2.38 -1.09
N ARG A 53 -14.51 1.11 -0.70
CA ARG A 53 -14.30 0.73 0.70
C ARG A 53 -12.95 1.18 1.22
N GLU A 54 -11.91 1.06 0.41
CA GLU A 54 -10.60 1.56 0.78
C GLU A 54 -10.59 3.08 0.87
N THR A 55 -11.23 3.77 -0.07
CA THR A 55 -11.43 5.22 -0.05
C THR A 55 -12.12 5.67 1.23
N ASP A 56 -13.20 5.02 1.64
CA ASP A 56 -13.92 5.36 2.88
C ASP A 56 -13.06 5.17 4.13
N ILE A 57 -12.27 4.10 4.19
CA ILE A 57 -11.37 3.83 5.32
C ILE A 57 -10.24 4.84 5.39
N VAL A 58 -9.59 5.13 4.27
CA VAL A 58 -8.49 6.11 4.22
C VAL A 58 -9.00 7.50 4.54
N HIS A 59 -10.13 7.91 3.95
CA HIS A 59 -10.78 9.20 4.21
C HIS A 59 -11.16 9.38 5.68
N ALA A 60 -11.70 8.34 6.31
CA ALA A 60 -12.06 8.38 7.74
C ALA A 60 -10.86 8.50 8.69
N LYS A 61 -9.66 8.11 8.22
CA LYS A 61 -8.43 8.12 9.03
C LYS A 61 -7.49 9.29 8.69
N ALA A 62 -7.51 9.77 7.46
CA ALA A 62 -6.62 10.84 7.00
C ALA A 62 -7.09 12.20 7.53
N VAL A 63 -6.29 12.82 8.38
CA VAL A 63 -6.55 14.16 8.90
C VAL A 63 -6.30 15.20 7.80
N GLY A 64 -7.20 16.18 7.68
CA GLY A 64 -7.07 17.27 6.70
C GLY A 64 -7.75 17.02 5.35
N TYR A 65 -8.50 15.94 5.23
CA TYR A 65 -9.27 15.59 4.03
C TYR A 65 -10.78 15.60 4.31
N ASP A 66 -11.28 16.69 4.91
CA ASP A 66 -12.69 16.78 5.27
C ASP A 66 -13.58 17.05 4.05
N GLY A 67 -14.81 16.53 4.10
CA GLY A 67 -15.84 16.79 3.10
C GLY A 67 -15.66 16.03 1.77
N ALA A 68 -16.47 16.42 0.78
CA ALA A 68 -16.51 15.75 -0.52
C ALA A 68 -15.20 15.91 -1.31
N GLU A 69 -14.62 17.11 -1.32
CA GLU A 69 -13.35 17.40 -2.01
C GLU A 69 -12.19 16.56 -1.44
N GLY A 70 -12.13 16.45 -0.10
CA GLY A 70 -11.14 15.61 0.56
C GLY A 70 -11.31 14.15 0.18
N ARG A 71 -12.54 13.65 0.12
CA ARG A 71 -12.85 12.30 -0.31
C ARG A 71 -12.45 12.03 -1.77
N ASP A 72 -12.67 13.00 -2.66
CA ASP A 72 -12.30 12.87 -4.08
C ASP A 72 -10.77 12.81 -4.26
N LYS A 73 -10.01 13.58 -3.48
CA LYS A 73 -8.54 13.51 -3.43
C LYS A 73 -8.07 12.14 -2.95
N ILE A 74 -8.65 11.62 -1.87
CA ILE A 74 -8.35 10.26 -1.38
C ILE A 74 -8.71 9.20 -2.42
N ALA A 75 -9.85 9.33 -3.11
CA ALA A 75 -10.25 8.41 -4.17
C ALA A 75 -9.23 8.41 -5.32
N ALA A 76 -8.67 9.57 -5.69
CA ALA A 76 -7.61 9.65 -6.68
C ALA A 76 -6.32 8.94 -6.19
N MET A 77 -5.93 9.09 -4.92
CA MET A 77 -4.79 8.38 -4.33
C MET A 77 -5.00 6.85 -4.34
N VAL A 78 -6.19 6.38 -3.96
CA VAL A 78 -6.54 4.95 -4.01
C VAL A 78 -6.49 4.42 -5.44
N ARG A 79 -6.89 5.23 -6.43
CA ARG A 79 -6.81 4.88 -7.85
C ARG A 79 -5.37 4.67 -8.32
N VAL A 80 -4.42 5.50 -7.86
CA VAL A 80 -2.98 5.27 -8.10
C VAL A 80 -2.56 3.93 -7.50
N ALA A 81 -2.99 3.62 -6.27
CA ALA A 81 -2.68 2.34 -5.64
C ALA A 81 -3.25 1.15 -6.42
N ASP A 82 -4.47 1.25 -6.94
CA ASP A 82 -5.08 0.20 -7.77
C ASP A 82 -4.28 -0.04 -9.05
N LEU A 83 -3.78 1.01 -9.70
CA LEU A 83 -2.91 0.88 -10.88
C LEU A 83 -1.58 0.21 -10.53
N THR A 84 -0.95 0.57 -9.41
CA THR A 84 0.29 -0.10 -8.98
C THR A 84 0.06 -1.57 -8.67
N ARG A 85 -1.05 -1.94 -8.06
CA ARG A 85 -1.43 -3.33 -7.76
C ARG A 85 -1.67 -4.14 -9.02
N ALA A 86 -2.38 -3.57 -10.00
CA ALA A 86 -2.61 -4.21 -11.28
C ALA A 86 -1.29 -4.46 -12.02
N SER A 87 -0.41 -3.46 -12.11
CA SER A 87 0.91 -3.59 -12.72
C SER A 87 1.82 -4.58 -12.00
N PHE A 88 1.75 -4.63 -10.66
CA PHE A 88 2.49 -5.62 -9.87
C PHE A 88 2.03 -7.06 -10.18
N ILE A 89 0.72 -7.29 -10.27
CA ILE A 89 0.16 -8.61 -10.62
C ILE A 89 0.57 -9.02 -12.04
N ASN A 90 0.64 -8.05 -12.96
CA ASN A 90 1.08 -8.29 -14.34
C ASN A 90 2.60 -8.49 -14.47
N GLY A 91 3.36 -8.18 -13.42
CA GLY A 91 4.83 -8.26 -13.43
C GLY A 91 5.53 -7.06 -14.07
N ASP A 92 4.81 -5.96 -14.32
CA ASP A 92 5.36 -4.75 -14.93
C ASP A 92 6.19 -3.92 -13.93
N ILE A 93 5.84 -4.00 -12.64
CA ILE A 93 6.57 -3.37 -11.54
C ILE A 93 6.74 -4.34 -10.38
N SER A 94 7.78 -4.14 -9.58
CA SER A 94 8.13 -4.98 -8.43
C SER A 94 7.63 -4.42 -7.09
N THR A 95 7.21 -3.15 -7.08
CA THR A 95 6.76 -2.45 -5.87
C THR A 95 5.25 -2.23 -5.90
N VAL A 96 4.56 -2.56 -4.81
CA VAL A 96 3.10 -2.42 -4.69
C VAL A 96 2.70 -1.46 -3.59
N MET A 97 1.68 -0.66 -3.84
CA MET A 97 1.12 0.26 -2.86
C MET A 97 0.03 -0.41 -2.02
N SER A 98 0.29 -0.57 -0.73
CA SER A 98 -0.70 -1.08 0.23
C SER A 98 -1.66 0.02 0.72
N PRO A 99 -2.81 -0.32 1.32
CA PRO A 99 -3.69 0.68 1.94
C PRO A 99 -3.01 1.52 3.03
N ARG A 100 -2.05 0.92 3.75
CA ARG A 100 -1.21 1.65 4.72
C ARG A 100 -0.36 2.71 4.03
N THR A 101 0.20 2.40 2.87
CA THR A 101 1.01 3.35 2.10
C THR A 101 0.16 4.51 1.60
N VAL A 102 -1.08 4.27 1.17
CA VAL A 102 -2.02 5.34 0.79
C VAL A 102 -2.31 6.26 1.97
N LEU A 103 -2.58 5.70 3.15
CA LEU A 103 -2.81 6.50 4.37
C LEU A 103 -1.59 7.34 4.73
N THR A 104 -0.39 6.73 4.75
CA THR A 104 0.87 7.45 5.02
C THR A 104 1.13 8.55 3.98
N TRP A 105 0.81 8.33 2.72
CA TRP A 105 0.90 9.35 1.68
C TRP A 105 -0.05 10.52 1.97
N ALA A 106 -1.31 10.26 2.31
CA ALA A 106 -2.27 11.31 2.68
C ALA A 106 -1.80 12.12 3.89
N GLU A 107 -1.31 11.45 4.95
CA GLU A 107 -0.75 12.09 6.13
C GLU A 107 0.45 12.97 5.79
N ASN A 108 1.40 12.46 5.00
CA ASN A 108 2.57 13.20 4.55
C ASN A 108 2.19 14.39 3.66
N ALA A 109 1.17 14.26 2.81
CA ALA A 109 0.68 15.36 1.97
C ALA A 109 0.13 16.52 2.83
N THR A 110 -0.53 16.19 3.94
CA THR A 110 -0.97 17.21 4.92
C THR A 110 0.22 17.89 5.62
N ILE A 111 1.25 17.11 5.97
CA ILE A 111 2.44 17.63 6.65
C ILE A 111 3.26 18.55 5.74
N PHE A 112 3.49 18.12 4.50
CA PHE A 112 4.33 18.86 3.55
C PHE A 112 3.58 19.94 2.76
N GLY A 113 2.25 19.89 2.75
CA GLY A 113 1.43 20.80 1.95
C GLY A 113 1.48 20.54 0.44
N ASP A 114 2.13 19.46 0.00
CA ASP A 114 2.30 19.08 -1.40
C ASP A 114 2.06 17.56 -1.58
N ILE A 115 1.06 17.24 -2.38
CA ILE A 115 0.64 15.84 -2.61
C ILE A 115 1.62 15.06 -3.48
N GLY A 116 2.26 15.74 -4.44
CA GLY A 116 3.24 15.14 -5.36
C GLY A 116 4.58 14.89 -4.67
N PHE A 117 5.06 15.84 -3.88
CA PHE A 117 6.25 15.65 -3.06
C PHE A 117 6.05 14.52 -2.04
N ALA A 118 4.90 14.52 -1.37
CA ALA A 118 4.55 13.45 -0.44
C ALA A 118 4.52 12.07 -1.13
N PHE A 119 4.00 11.99 -2.37
CA PHE A 119 4.04 10.76 -3.16
C PHE A 119 5.46 10.30 -3.44
N GLN A 120 6.34 11.22 -3.86
CA GLN A 120 7.73 10.89 -4.15
C GLN A 120 8.43 10.27 -2.94
N VAL A 121 8.36 10.92 -1.77
CA VAL A 121 9.06 10.46 -0.57
C VAL A 121 8.41 9.24 0.09
N THR A 122 7.11 9.08 -0.09
CA THR A 122 6.37 7.95 0.51
C THR A 122 6.47 6.68 -0.32
N PHE A 123 6.43 6.79 -1.63
CA PHE A 123 6.32 5.63 -2.51
C PHE A 123 7.34 5.62 -3.67
N LEU A 124 7.40 6.66 -4.52
CA LEU A 124 8.19 6.63 -5.75
C LEU A 124 9.68 6.35 -5.52
N ASN A 125 10.26 6.91 -4.46
CA ASN A 125 11.67 6.69 -4.12
C ASN A 125 12.00 5.26 -3.69
N LYS A 126 10.99 4.46 -3.36
CA LYS A 126 11.14 3.03 -3.04
C LYS A 126 11.07 2.13 -4.28
N CYS A 127 10.57 2.66 -5.39
CA CYS A 127 10.49 1.94 -6.65
C CYS A 127 11.87 1.84 -7.31
N ASP A 128 12.09 0.77 -8.07
CA ASP A 128 13.26 0.65 -8.93
C ASP A 128 13.31 1.83 -9.92
N GLU A 129 14.51 2.29 -10.26
CA GLU A 129 14.70 3.44 -11.15
C GLU A 129 14.04 3.26 -12.52
N LEU A 130 14.03 2.03 -13.03
CA LEU A 130 13.41 1.69 -14.31
C LEU A 130 11.87 1.73 -14.26
N GLU A 131 11.29 1.53 -13.08
CA GLU A 131 9.83 1.52 -12.86
C GLU A 131 9.27 2.91 -12.55
N ARG A 132 10.10 3.83 -12.05
CA ARG A 132 9.68 5.18 -11.65
C ARG A 132 8.91 5.96 -12.72
N PRO A 133 9.31 5.95 -14.01
CA PRO A 133 8.54 6.63 -15.05
C PRO A 133 7.10 6.11 -15.19
N THR A 134 6.92 4.79 -15.14
CA THR A 134 5.59 4.14 -15.18
C THR A 134 4.75 4.53 -13.98
N VAL A 135 5.33 4.51 -12.79
CA VAL A 135 4.65 4.88 -11.54
C VAL A 135 4.31 6.39 -11.52
N ALA A 136 5.18 7.24 -12.04
CA ALA A 136 4.92 8.67 -12.20
C ALA A 136 3.76 8.93 -13.18
N GLU A 137 3.65 8.15 -14.25
CA GLU A 137 2.51 8.22 -15.18
C GLU A 137 1.18 7.87 -14.49
N PHE A 138 1.16 6.87 -13.59
CA PHE A 138 -0.04 6.55 -12.82
C PHE A 138 -0.49 7.73 -11.95
N TYR A 139 0.46 8.40 -11.31
CA TYR A 139 0.17 9.61 -10.54
C TYR A 139 -0.45 10.69 -11.42
N GLN A 140 0.20 11.03 -12.53
CA GLN A 140 -0.27 12.06 -13.46
C GLN A 140 -1.67 11.76 -14.00
N ARG A 141 -1.94 10.52 -14.37
CA ARG A 141 -3.26 10.09 -14.89
C ARG A 141 -4.39 10.21 -13.86
N CYS A 142 -4.11 10.04 -12.59
CA CYS A 142 -5.13 10.04 -11.54
C CYS A 142 -5.34 11.40 -10.88
N LEU A 143 -4.27 12.20 -10.74
CA LEU A 143 -4.33 13.51 -10.10
C LEU A 143 -4.29 14.67 -11.10
N GLY A 144 -3.89 14.45 -12.35
CA GLY A 144 -3.86 15.46 -13.39
C GLY A 144 -2.70 16.46 -13.27
N GLU A 145 -1.76 16.20 -12.38
CA GLU A 145 -0.61 17.07 -12.10
C GLU A 145 0.69 16.32 -12.33
N ASP A 146 1.72 17.05 -12.77
CA ASP A 146 3.07 16.49 -12.87
C ASP A 146 3.73 16.46 -11.50
N LEU A 147 4.58 15.45 -11.30
CA LEU A 147 5.38 15.37 -10.07
C LEU A 147 6.42 16.49 -10.02
N PRO A 148 6.67 17.11 -8.85
CA PRO A 148 7.72 18.11 -8.70
C PRO A 148 9.09 17.50 -9.04
N GLN A 149 9.89 18.21 -9.83
CA GLN A 149 11.16 17.67 -10.35
C GLN A 149 12.22 17.41 -9.28
N THR A 150 12.20 18.17 -8.17
CA THR A 150 13.09 17.95 -7.03
C THR A 150 12.48 18.52 -5.73
N ALA A 151 12.92 18.00 -4.56
CA ALA A 151 12.58 18.57 -3.26
C ALA A 151 12.97 20.07 -3.13
N VAL A 152 13.98 20.51 -3.87
CA VAL A 152 14.45 21.91 -3.89
C VAL A 152 13.43 22.82 -4.57
N SER A 153 12.70 22.34 -5.58
CA SER A 153 11.68 23.14 -6.26
C SER A 153 10.43 23.40 -5.40
N VAL A 154 10.11 22.48 -4.50
CA VAL A 154 8.98 22.62 -3.56
C VAL A 154 9.31 23.65 -2.47
N LEU A 155 10.55 23.68 -1.99
CA LEU A 155 11.00 24.61 -0.96
C LEU A 155 11.28 26.03 -1.50
N ALA A 156 11.50 26.16 -2.81
CA ALA A 156 11.76 27.46 -3.46
C ALA A 156 10.47 28.20 -3.89
N GLY A 157 9.31 27.55 -3.83
CA GLY A 157 8.01 28.10 -4.20
C GLY A 157 7.14 28.61 -3.05
N SER A 158 7.68 28.63 -1.83
CA SER A 158 7.03 29.13 -0.60
C SER A 158 7.54 30.49 -0.15
#